data_897ed37a57f28037623244ffea593e6a
#
_entry.id   897ed37a57f28037623244ffea593e6a
#
_cell.length_a   1.000
_cell.length_b   1.000
_cell.length_c   1.000
_cell.angle_alpha   90.00
_cell.angle_beta   90.00
_cell.angle_gamma   90.00
#
_symmetry.space_group_name_H-M   'P 1'
#
loop_
_entity.id
_entity.type
_entity.pdbx_description
1 polymer ?
#
loop_
_entity_poly.entity_id
_entity_poly.type
_entity_poly.pdbx_seq_one_letter_code
_entity_poly.pdbx_strand_id
1 'polypeptide(L)'
;MAFTPMRMLARTPAGADRERLWGWLALFGGTALASFAVLTVAMGRWGLLWFRVPAALLAGGYFQSSMARATRTLPVEIAGIAGLALCGPAAVYVQQGRFTAQALILYLLFTLWFVDRMLTARRTLEAMRTGAPQVTLGARLAYFAPPLAIHGAALLLVAGIVLGSGGAAPAAAIAPHLAATLRNAGDVAAGPWTEDPMKIGFAEMRLGIIYAAFTIAAWRMWELMALFIS
;
A
#
# COMPACT_ATOMS: atom_id res chain seq x y z
N MET A 1 -11.55 0.80 -5.33
CA MET A 1 -12.68 1.78 -5.33
C MET A 1 -14.07 1.14 -5.34
N ALA A 2 -14.30 -0.05 -5.94
CA ALA A 2 -15.62 -0.71 -5.97
C ALA A 2 -16.17 -1.15 -4.59
N PHE A 3 -15.32 -1.35 -3.58
CA PHE A 3 -15.74 -1.83 -2.26
C PHE A 3 -16.62 -0.85 -1.49
N THR A 4 -16.38 0.45 -1.61
CA THR A 4 -17.20 1.45 -0.93
C THR A 4 -18.64 1.44 -1.44
N PRO A 5 -18.92 1.45 -2.76
CA PRO A 5 -20.26 1.27 -3.28
C PRO A 5 -20.92 -0.05 -2.87
N MET A 6 -20.19 -1.19 -2.92
CA MET A 6 -20.75 -2.48 -2.50
C MET A 6 -21.16 -2.49 -1.02
N ARG A 7 -20.33 -1.93 -0.15
CA ARG A 7 -20.62 -1.82 1.28
C ARG A 7 -21.81 -0.89 1.55
N MET A 8 -21.91 0.20 0.80
CA MET A 8 -23.02 1.12 0.92
C MET A 8 -24.32 0.48 0.41
N LEU A 9 -24.29 -0.23 -0.73
CA LEU A 9 -25.42 -0.98 -1.26
C LEU A 9 -26.03 -1.96 -0.27
N ALA A 10 -25.17 -2.68 0.49
CA ALA A 10 -25.61 -3.63 1.52
C ALA A 10 -26.35 -2.96 2.69
N ARG A 11 -26.23 -1.64 2.87
CA ARG A 11 -26.77 -0.88 3.99
C ARG A 11 -27.81 0.17 3.58
N THR A 12 -27.92 0.47 2.30
CA THR A 12 -28.82 1.50 1.78
C THR A 12 -30.16 0.86 1.39
N PRO A 13 -31.29 1.36 1.90
CA PRO A 13 -32.62 0.92 1.47
C PRO A 13 -32.82 1.11 -0.04
N ALA A 14 -33.83 0.45 -0.59
CA ALA A 14 -34.22 0.66 -1.99
C ALA A 14 -34.61 2.13 -2.23
N GLY A 15 -34.09 2.73 -3.31
CA GLY A 15 -34.34 4.13 -3.68
C GLY A 15 -33.26 4.69 -4.59
N ALA A 16 -33.36 5.97 -4.93
CA ALA A 16 -32.49 6.68 -5.87
C ALA A 16 -31.00 6.58 -5.49
N ASP A 17 -30.68 6.61 -4.20
CA ASP A 17 -29.29 6.47 -3.74
C ASP A 17 -28.72 5.08 -4.04
N ARG A 18 -29.56 4.04 -3.96
CA ARG A 18 -29.14 2.67 -4.28
C ARG A 18 -28.90 2.51 -5.78
N GLU A 19 -29.71 3.12 -6.63
CA GLU A 19 -29.52 3.13 -8.09
C GLU A 19 -28.22 3.85 -8.47
N ARG A 20 -27.92 4.97 -7.82
CA ARG A 20 -26.67 5.71 -8.01
C ARG A 20 -25.44 4.87 -7.61
N LEU A 21 -25.54 4.11 -6.52
CA LEU A 21 -24.47 3.19 -6.09
C LEU A 21 -24.29 2.04 -7.08
N TRP A 22 -25.36 1.50 -7.67
CA TRP A 22 -25.28 0.51 -8.75
C TRP A 22 -24.61 1.10 -9.99
N GLY A 23 -24.92 2.34 -10.35
CA GLY A 23 -24.24 3.05 -11.44
C GLY A 23 -22.75 3.15 -11.24
N TRP A 24 -22.29 3.55 -10.05
CA TRP A 24 -20.86 3.58 -9.71
C TRP A 24 -20.22 2.19 -9.73
N LEU A 25 -20.90 1.18 -9.21
CA LEU A 25 -20.40 -0.19 -9.23
C LEU A 25 -20.27 -0.72 -10.64
N ALA A 26 -21.26 -0.47 -11.49
CA ALA A 26 -21.24 -0.86 -12.91
C ALA A 26 -20.10 -0.15 -13.66
N LEU A 27 -19.89 1.16 -13.42
CA LEU A 27 -18.84 1.94 -14.05
C LEU A 27 -17.44 1.39 -13.64
N PHE A 28 -17.15 1.31 -12.33
CA PHE A 28 -15.84 0.86 -11.88
C PHE A 28 -15.62 -0.64 -12.13
N GLY A 29 -16.62 -1.47 -11.90
CA GLY A 29 -16.55 -2.90 -12.15
C GLY A 29 -16.46 -3.21 -13.65
N GLY A 30 -17.26 -2.54 -14.46
CA GLY A 30 -17.25 -2.66 -15.92
C GLY A 30 -15.91 -2.24 -16.51
N THR A 31 -15.38 -1.08 -16.09
CA THR A 31 -14.06 -0.60 -16.53
C THR A 31 -12.96 -1.58 -16.14
N ALA A 32 -12.98 -2.09 -14.92
CA ALA A 32 -11.99 -3.08 -14.46
C ALA A 32 -12.08 -4.39 -15.25
N LEU A 33 -13.29 -4.90 -15.52
CA LEU A 33 -13.50 -6.10 -16.32
C LEU A 33 -13.08 -5.89 -17.78
N ALA A 34 -13.44 -4.78 -18.39
CA ALA A 34 -13.04 -4.44 -19.75
C ALA A 34 -11.52 -4.33 -19.89
N SER A 35 -10.86 -3.59 -18.99
CA SER A 35 -9.41 -3.49 -18.95
C SER A 35 -8.75 -4.86 -18.79
N PHE A 36 -9.29 -5.68 -17.89
CA PHE A 36 -8.78 -7.03 -17.69
C PHE A 36 -8.95 -7.90 -18.94
N ALA A 37 -10.10 -7.85 -19.62
CA ALA A 37 -10.36 -8.59 -20.85
C ALA A 37 -9.41 -8.15 -21.98
N VAL A 38 -9.19 -6.85 -22.14
CA VAL A 38 -8.22 -6.33 -23.12
C VAL A 38 -6.80 -6.85 -22.83
N LEU A 39 -6.34 -6.78 -21.58
CA LEU A 39 -5.00 -7.23 -21.21
C LEU A 39 -4.82 -8.74 -21.37
N THR A 40 -5.83 -9.54 -21.00
CA THR A 40 -5.72 -11.01 -21.07
C THR A 40 -5.92 -11.53 -22.49
N VAL A 41 -6.96 -11.08 -23.18
CA VAL A 41 -7.36 -11.62 -24.50
C VAL A 41 -6.62 -10.90 -25.63
N ALA A 42 -6.74 -9.57 -25.73
CA ALA A 42 -6.15 -8.82 -26.85
C ALA A 42 -4.62 -8.76 -26.76
N MET A 43 -4.05 -8.65 -25.56
CA MET A 43 -2.59 -8.60 -25.37
C MET A 43 -1.98 -9.96 -25.01
N GLY A 44 -2.76 -11.04 -24.93
CA GLY A 44 -2.29 -12.39 -24.63
C GLY A 44 -1.68 -12.56 -23.22
N ARG A 45 -2.01 -11.68 -22.28
CA ARG A 45 -1.43 -11.68 -20.93
C ARG A 45 -2.17 -12.63 -19.97
N TRP A 46 -2.32 -13.88 -20.36
CA TRP A 46 -3.07 -14.93 -19.61
C TRP A 46 -2.55 -15.17 -18.19
N GLY A 47 -1.27 -14.92 -17.92
CA GLY A 47 -0.71 -15.01 -16.57
C GLY A 47 -1.36 -14.06 -15.55
N LEU A 48 -2.09 -13.00 -16.01
CA LEU A 48 -2.89 -12.18 -15.11
C LEU A 48 -3.97 -12.95 -14.35
N LEU A 49 -4.40 -14.10 -14.88
CA LEU A 49 -5.35 -14.98 -14.19
C LEU A 49 -4.81 -15.48 -12.85
N TRP A 50 -3.49 -15.69 -12.72
CA TRP A 50 -2.86 -16.08 -11.46
C TRP A 50 -2.94 -15.03 -10.38
N PHE A 51 -2.95 -13.73 -10.75
CA PHE A 51 -3.18 -12.65 -9.78
C PHE A 51 -4.63 -12.57 -9.29
N ARG A 52 -5.59 -13.13 -10.06
CA ARG A 52 -7.01 -13.12 -9.66
C ARG A 52 -7.26 -13.91 -8.40
N VAL A 53 -6.59 -15.05 -8.21
CA VAL A 53 -6.81 -15.90 -7.04
C VAL A 53 -6.45 -15.16 -5.74
N PRO A 54 -5.21 -14.69 -5.54
CA PRO A 54 -4.88 -13.94 -4.33
C PRO A 54 -5.68 -12.63 -4.22
N ALA A 55 -5.93 -11.92 -5.32
CA ALA A 55 -6.74 -10.71 -5.30
C ALA A 55 -8.19 -11.00 -4.88
N ALA A 56 -8.81 -12.06 -5.38
CA ALA A 56 -10.17 -12.45 -5.00
C ALA A 56 -10.26 -12.89 -3.54
N LEU A 57 -9.27 -13.65 -3.05
CA LEU A 57 -9.21 -14.08 -1.65
C LEU A 57 -9.07 -12.88 -0.70
N LEU A 58 -8.14 -11.96 -1.00
CA LEU A 58 -7.93 -10.75 -0.21
C LEU A 58 -9.14 -9.81 -0.28
N ALA A 59 -9.72 -9.65 -1.46
CA ALA A 59 -10.91 -8.83 -1.66
C ALA A 59 -12.14 -9.44 -0.96
N GLY A 60 -12.34 -10.74 -1.07
CA GLY A 60 -13.44 -11.48 -0.42
C GLY A 60 -13.32 -11.43 1.11
N GLY A 61 -12.12 -11.68 1.64
CA GLY A 61 -11.84 -11.58 3.08
C GLY A 61 -12.06 -10.16 3.61
N TYR A 62 -11.59 -9.14 2.88
CA TYR A 62 -11.86 -7.75 3.22
C TYR A 62 -13.35 -7.41 3.18
N PHE A 63 -14.08 -7.87 2.16
CA PHE A 63 -15.51 -7.66 2.04
C PHE A 63 -16.28 -8.32 3.20
N GLN A 64 -16.00 -9.58 3.49
CA GLN A 64 -16.61 -10.32 4.59
C GLN A 64 -16.37 -9.62 5.94
N SER A 65 -15.12 -9.21 6.19
CA SER A 65 -14.75 -8.47 7.40
C SER A 65 -15.44 -7.10 7.48
N SER A 66 -15.66 -6.47 6.31
CA SER A 66 -16.39 -5.20 6.22
C SER A 66 -17.85 -5.37 6.58
N MET A 67 -18.49 -6.46 6.16
CA MET A 67 -19.88 -6.78 6.52
C MET A 67 -20.00 -7.08 8.02
N ALA A 68 -19.04 -7.81 8.59
CA ALA A 68 -18.96 -8.11 10.01
C ALA A 68 -18.55 -6.91 10.89
N ARG A 69 -18.39 -5.70 10.32
CA ARG A 69 -17.88 -4.49 11.00
C ARG A 69 -16.47 -4.64 11.59
N ALA A 70 -15.73 -5.65 11.19
CA ALA A 70 -14.37 -5.96 11.65
C ALA A 70 -13.26 -5.33 10.79
N THR A 71 -13.58 -4.34 9.95
CA THR A 71 -12.65 -3.72 8.99
C THR A 71 -11.49 -2.96 9.62
N ARG A 72 -11.59 -2.64 10.91
CA ARG A 72 -10.54 -1.92 11.64
C ARG A 72 -9.58 -2.85 12.39
N THR A 73 -9.64 -4.14 12.13
CA THR A 73 -8.67 -5.07 12.70
C THR A 73 -7.39 -5.06 11.86
N LEU A 74 -6.26 -5.12 12.53
CA LEU A 74 -4.94 -5.03 11.89
C LEU A 74 -4.75 -6.06 10.74
N PRO A 75 -5.13 -7.35 10.88
CA PRO A 75 -4.97 -8.31 9.79
C PRO A 75 -5.77 -7.94 8.53
N VAL A 76 -6.97 -7.38 8.70
CA VAL A 76 -7.83 -6.97 7.58
C VAL A 76 -7.25 -5.77 6.84
N GLU A 77 -6.68 -4.81 7.57
CA GLU A 77 -6.02 -3.64 6.99
C GLU A 77 -4.76 -4.07 6.21
N ILE A 78 -3.94 -4.96 6.79
CA ILE A 78 -2.75 -5.51 6.13
C ILE A 78 -3.15 -6.30 4.86
N ALA A 79 -4.16 -7.14 4.94
CA ALA A 79 -4.66 -7.90 3.78
C ALA A 79 -5.16 -6.96 2.66
N GLY A 80 -5.85 -5.87 3.02
CA GLY A 80 -6.27 -4.85 2.07
C GLY A 80 -5.09 -4.17 1.36
N ILE A 81 -4.05 -3.81 2.11
CA ILE A 81 -2.81 -3.23 1.57
C ILE A 81 -2.10 -4.23 0.66
N ALA A 82 -1.92 -5.47 1.10
CA ALA A 82 -1.30 -6.53 0.30
C ALA A 82 -2.05 -6.78 -1.01
N GLY A 83 -3.39 -6.74 -0.96
CA GLY A 83 -4.24 -6.83 -2.16
C GLY A 83 -4.02 -5.67 -3.14
N LEU A 84 -3.95 -4.44 -2.64
CA LEU A 84 -3.67 -3.27 -3.48
C LEU A 84 -2.25 -3.29 -4.05
N ALA A 85 -1.27 -3.75 -3.29
CA ALA A 85 0.11 -3.86 -3.73
C ALA A 85 0.31 -4.85 -4.89
N LEU A 86 -0.62 -5.81 -5.11
CA LEU A 86 -0.60 -6.71 -6.27
C LEU A 86 -0.67 -5.97 -7.62
N CYS A 87 -1.14 -4.72 -7.65
CA CYS A 87 -1.12 -3.91 -8.87
C CYS A 87 0.31 -3.69 -9.42
N GLY A 88 1.32 -3.59 -8.54
CA GLY A 88 2.72 -3.42 -8.95
C GLY A 88 3.24 -4.59 -9.79
N PRO A 89 3.27 -5.82 -9.26
CA PRO A 89 3.71 -6.98 -10.01
C PRO A 89 2.83 -7.29 -11.23
N ALA A 90 1.53 -7.00 -11.16
CA ALA A 90 0.65 -7.15 -12.32
C ALA A 90 1.06 -6.20 -13.46
N ALA A 91 1.41 -4.95 -13.15
CA ALA A 91 1.89 -3.99 -14.14
C ALA A 91 3.21 -4.43 -14.80
N VAL A 92 4.16 -4.93 -13.99
CA VAL A 92 5.43 -5.50 -14.51
C VAL A 92 5.17 -6.70 -15.40
N TYR A 93 4.28 -7.60 -14.99
CA TYR A 93 3.89 -8.76 -15.80
C TYR A 93 3.27 -8.34 -17.15
N VAL A 94 2.39 -7.33 -17.14
CA VAL A 94 1.78 -6.81 -18.38
C VAL A 94 2.85 -6.31 -19.36
N GLN A 95 3.86 -5.60 -18.87
CA GLN A 95 4.94 -5.06 -19.69
C GLN A 95 5.88 -6.16 -20.21
N GLN A 96 6.32 -7.06 -19.34
CA GLN A 96 7.37 -8.04 -19.65
C GLN A 96 6.84 -9.38 -20.20
N GLY A 97 5.55 -9.68 -20.01
CA GLY A 97 4.91 -10.94 -20.42
C GLY A 97 5.30 -12.14 -19.56
N ARG A 98 6.09 -11.96 -18.54
CA ARG A 98 6.59 -13.03 -17.64
C ARG A 98 6.66 -12.58 -16.19
N PHE A 99 6.61 -13.53 -15.27
CA PHE A 99 6.87 -13.29 -13.86
C PHE A 99 8.38 -13.16 -13.64
N THR A 100 8.77 -12.09 -12.96
CA THR A 100 10.19 -11.79 -12.70
C THR A 100 10.42 -11.55 -11.21
N ALA A 101 11.67 -11.72 -10.77
CA ALA A 101 12.09 -11.36 -9.41
C ALA A 101 11.79 -9.87 -9.12
N GLN A 102 11.92 -8.99 -10.12
CA GLN A 102 11.56 -7.57 -10.01
C GLN A 102 10.11 -7.37 -9.60
N ALA A 103 9.17 -8.13 -10.20
CA ALA A 103 7.74 -8.05 -9.86
C ALA A 103 7.49 -8.42 -8.39
N LEU A 104 8.16 -9.47 -7.89
CA LEU A 104 8.06 -9.88 -6.49
C LEU A 104 8.69 -8.85 -5.55
N ILE A 105 9.86 -8.33 -5.90
CA ILE A 105 10.55 -7.31 -5.10
C ILE A 105 9.67 -6.05 -5.00
N LEU A 106 9.12 -5.56 -6.11
CA LEU A 106 8.21 -4.42 -6.10
C LEU A 106 6.98 -4.68 -5.22
N TYR A 107 6.40 -5.88 -5.30
CA TYR A 107 5.27 -6.25 -4.43
C TYR A 107 5.63 -6.14 -2.94
N LEU A 108 6.79 -6.68 -2.56
CA LEU A 108 7.26 -6.64 -1.17
C LEU A 108 7.56 -5.20 -0.72
N LEU A 109 8.25 -4.42 -1.55
CA LEU A 109 8.56 -3.02 -1.27
C LEU A 109 7.30 -2.18 -1.05
N PHE A 110 6.31 -2.28 -1.96
CA PHE A 110 5.06 -1.55 -1.83
C PHE A 110 4.26 -2.02 -0.62
N THR A 111 4.17 -3.34 -0.39
CA THR A 111 3.45 -3.88 0.77
C THR A 111 4.07 -3.39 2.07
N LEU A 112 5.39 -3.49 2.23
CA LEU A 112 6.11 -3.04 3.41
C LEU A 112 5.93 -1.53 3.63
N TRP A 113 6.06 -0.73 2.56
CA TRP A 113 5.84 0.71 2.65
C TRP A 113 4.45 1.06 3.20
N PHE A 114 3.40 0.55 2.57
CA PHE A 114 2.04 0.93 2.95
C PHE A 114 1.61 0.35 4.30
N VAL A 115 2.06 -0.85 4.67
CA VAL A 115 1.81 -1.42 6.01
C VAL A 115 2.48 -0.56 7.06
N ASP A 116 3.73 -0.19 6.85
CA ASP A 116 4.50 0.64 7.75
C ASP A 116 3.84 2.03 7.96
N ARG A 117 3.44 2.69 6.88
CA ARG A 117 2.74 3.99 6.94
C ARG A 117 1.38 3.89 7.61
N MET A 118 0.62 2.84 7.35
CA MET A 118 -0.68 2.57 7.99
C MET A 118 -0.52 2.41 9.51
N LEU A 119 0.47 1.64 9.95
CA LEU A 119 0.72 1.42 11.38
C LEU A 119 1.09 2.72 12.10
N THR A 120 1.93 3.55 11.47
CA THR A 120 2.29 4.87 12.01
C THR A 120 1.09 5.79 12.13
N ALA A 121 0.33 5.96 11.04
CA ALA A 121 -0.87 6.79 11.04
C ALA A 121 -1.88 6.34 12.09
N ARG A 122 -2.12 5.03 12.18
CA ARG A 122 -3.02 4.45 13.19
C ARG A 122 -2.57 4.79 14.61
N ARG A 123 -1.28 4.66 14.91
CA ARG A 123 -0.74 4.94 16.25
C ARG A 123 -0.80 6.43 16.57
N THR A 124 -0.51 7.29 15.60
CA THR A 124 -0.63 8.73 15.75
C THR A 124 -2.08 9.15 16.04
N LEU A 125 -3.04 8.63 15.28
CA LEU A 125 -4.47 8.90 15.51
C LEU A 125 -4.96 8.38 16.86
N GLU A 126 -4.44 7.23 17.31
CA GLU A 126 -4.75 6.69 18.64
C GLU A 126 -4.18 7.60 19.74
N ALA A 127 -2.94 8.07 19.60
CA ALA A 127 -2.31 9.00 20.54
C ALA A 127 -3.09 10.31 20.66
N MET A 128 -3.55 10.86 19.55
CA MET A 128 -4.39 12.06 19.53
C MET A 128 -5.74 11.84 20.24
N ARG A 129 -6.37 10.69 19.99
CA ARG A 129 -7.68 10.36 20.57
C ARG A 129 -7.63 10.10 22.07
N THR A 130 -6.57 9.47 22.56
CA THR A 130 -6.45 9.04 23.96
C THR A 130 -5.74 10.07 24.83
N GLY A 131 -5.15 11.13 24.24
CA GLY A 131 -4.27 12.04 24.97
C GLY A 131 -3.04 11.33 25.54
N ALA A 132 -2.55 10.28 24.85
CA ALA A 132 -1.44 9.45 25.31
C ALA A 132 -0.23 10.30 25.76
N PRO A 133 0.65 9.80 26.61
CA PRO A 133 1.71 10.57 27.25
C PRO A 133 2.67 11.17 26.21
N GLN A 134 2.49 12.45 25.96
CA GLN A 134 3.24 13.21 24.95
C GLN A 134 4.24 14.21 25.59
N VAL A 135 4.28 14.23 26.91
CA VAL A 135 4.96 15.30 27.68
C VAL A 135 6.48 15.17 27.63
N THR A 136 7.01 13.94 27.74
CA THR A 136 8.46 13.72 27.74
C THR A 136 8.88 12.88 26.52
N LEU A 137 10.11 13.10 26.06
CA LEU A 137 10.69 12.28 24.96
C LEU A 137 10.67 10.79 25.30
N GLY A 138 11.02 10.42 26.54
CA GLY A 138 11.02 9.02 26.96
C GLY A 138 9.65 8.38 26.89
N ALA A 139 8.59 9.08 27.33
CA ALA A 139 7.22 8.60 27.23
C ALA A 139 6.77 8.44 25.77
N ARG A 140 7.14 9.38 24.89
CA ARG A 140 6.86 9.29 23.45
C ARG A 140 7.56 8.12 22.81
N LEU A 141 8.85 7.94 23.06
CA LEU A 141 9.61 6.81 22.53
C LEU A 141 9.04 5.48 23.01
N ALA A 142 8.69 5.34 24.29
CA ALA A 142 8.07 4.13 24.81
C ALA A 142 6.72 3.83 24.13
N TYR A 143 5.88 4.85 23.93
CA TYR A 143 4.58 4.70 23.26
C TYR A 143 4.71 4.34 21.79
N PHE A 144 5.69 4.92 21.07
CA PHE A 144 5.93 4.66 19.67
C PHE A 144 6.98 3.57 19.40
N ALA A 145 7.52 2.92 20.45
CA ALA A 145 8.49 1.84 20.28
C ALA A 145 8.03 0.73 19.31
N PRO A 146 6.77 0.22 19.36
CA PRO A 146 6.34 -0.79 18.40
C PRO A 146 6.38 -0.32 16.93
N PRO A 147 5.80 0.82 16.53
CA PRO A 147 5.92 1.29 15.15
C PRO A 147 7.36 1.61 14.75
N LEU A 148 8.19 2.20 15.62
CA LEU A 148 9.60 2.44 15.33
C LEU A 148 10.39 1.14 15.11
N ALA A 149 10.11 0.09 15.89
CA ALA A 149 10.70 -1.22 15.69
C ALA A 149 10.27 -1.85 14.35
N ILE A 150 9.00 -1.69 13.96
CA ILE A 150 8.49 -2.15 12.67
C ILE A 150 9.15 -1.38 11.52
N HIS A 151 9.32 -0.05 11.65
CA HIS A 151 10.06 0.76 10.67
C HIS A 151 11.51 0.28 10.49
N GLY A 152 12.21 0.06 11.60
CA GLY A 152 13.57 -0.48 11.57
C GLY A 152 13.62 -1.86 10.92
N ALA A 153 12.70 -2.75 11.27
CA ALA A 153 12.60 -4.08 10.68
C ALA A 153 12.25 -4.02 9.17
N ALA A 154 11.32 -3.15 8.78
CA ALA A 154 10.97 -2.94 7.37
C ALA A 154 12.17 -2.40 6.57
N LEU A 155 12.89 -1.43 7.10
CA LEU A 155 14.11 -0.90 6.47
C LEU A 155 15.18 -1.98 6.30
N LEU A 156 15.46 -2.77 7.33
CA LEU A 156 16.42 -3.87 7.28
C LEU A 156 15.99 -4.94 6.26
N LEU A 157 14.70 -5.28 6.24
CA LEU A 157 14.16 -6.24 5.28
C LEU A 157 14.27 -5.72 3.84
N VAL A 158 13.92 -4.46 3.61
CA VAL A 158 14.08 -3.81 2.29
C VAL A 158 15.54 -3.79 1.87
N ALA A 159 16.45 -3.39 2.76
CA ALA A 159 17.89 -3.41 2.49
C ALA A 159 18.36 -4.83 2.15
N GLY A 160 17.94 -5.84 2.93
CA GLY A 160 18.25 -7.25 2.69
C GLY A 160 17.73 -7.74 1.34
N ILE A 161 16.48 -7.41 0.98
CA ILE A 161 15.88 -7.76 -0.32
C ILE A 161 16.66 -7.11 -1.47
N VAL A 162 16.94 -5.81 -1.37
CA VAL A 162 17.59 -5.06 -2.45
C VAL A 162 19.03 -5.51 -2.62
N LEU A 163 19.82 -5.57 -1.54
CA LEU A 163 21.23 -5.96 -1.59
C LEU A 163 21.39 -7.45 -1.93
N GLY A 164 20.50 -8.31 -1.40
CA GLY A 164 20.50 -9.74 -1.69
C GLY A 164 19.95 -10.12 -3.06
N SER A 165 19.35 -9.16 -3.78
CA SER A 165 18.73 -9.41 -5.10
C SER A 165 19.72 -9.70 -6.23
N GLY A 166 21.02 -9.59 -5.98
CA GLY A 166 22.05 -9.77 -7.02
C GLY A 166 21.91 -8.77 -8.18
N GLY A 167 21.45 -7.56 -7.89
CA GLY A 167 21.22 -6.53 -8.91
C GLY A 167 19.84 -6.59 -9.59
N ALA A 168 18.88 -7.38 -9.11
CA ALA A 168 17.52 -7.37 -9.62
C ALA A 168 16.71 -6.14 -9.18
N ALA A 169 17.25 -5.33 -8.25
CA ALA A 169 16.63 -4.10 -7.77
C ALA A 169 17.67 -2.97 -7.59
N PRO A 170 17.31 -1.71 -7.87
CA PRO A 170 18.20 -0.59 -7.66
C PRO A 170 18.41 -0.32 -6.16
N ALA A 171 19.68 -0.12 -5.73
CA ALA A 171 19.98 0.24 -4.35
C ALA A 171 19.25 1.51 -3.87
N ALA A 172 18.95 2.44 -4.80
CA ALA A 172 18.16 3.63 -4.54
C ALA A 172 16.75 3.33 -3.98
N ALA A 173 16.20 2.13 -4.17
CA ALA A 173 14.91 1.73 -3.61
C ALA A 173 14.90 1.70 -2.06
N ILE A 174 16.06 1.68 -1.42
CA ILE A 174 16.19 1.77 0.05
C ILE A 174 15.92 3.20 0.56
N ALA A 175 16.27 4.22 -0.23
CA ALA A 175 16.25 5.61 0.20
C ALA A 175 14.88 6.10 0.73
N PRO A 176 13.73 5.80 0.11
CA PRO A 176 12.44 6.23 0.65
C PRO A 176 12.12 5.62 2.01
N HIS A 177 12.48 4.35 2.23
CA HIS A 177 12.27 3.68 3.52
C HIS A 177 13.15 4.29 4.61
N LEU A 178 14.40 4.62 4.28
CA LEU A 178 15.29 5.33 5.19
C LEU A 178 14.74 6.72 5.53
N ALA A 179 14.31 7.49 4.52
CA ALA A 179 13.73 8.80 4.72
C ALA A 179 12.46 8.75 5.59
N ALA A 180 11.59 7.74 5.39
CA ALA A 180 10.40 7.55 6.21
C ALA A 180 10.75 7.21 7.66
N THR A 181 11.74 6.34 7.88
CA THR A 181 12.23 5.97 9.21
C THR A 181 12.78 7.19 9.96
N LEU A 182 13.64 7.97 9.31
CA LEU A 182 14.21 9.19 9.89
C LEU A 182 13.13 10.24 10.20
N ARG A 183 12.19 10.43 9.27
CA ARG A 183 11.06 11.33 9.50
C ARG A 183 10.22 10.90 10.70
N ASN A 184 9.83 9.61 10.79
CA ASN A 184 9.03 9.12 11.90
C ASN A 184 9.76 9.26 13.24
N ALA A 185 11.06 9.00 13.27
CA ALA A 185 11.88 9.25 14.47
C ALA A 185 11.88 10.72 14.85
N GLY A 186 12.01 11.61 13.85
CA GLY A 186 11.91 13.07 14.04
C GLY A 186 10.54 13.52 14.55
N ASP A 187 9.46 13.02 13.98
CA ASP A 187 8.09 13.33 14.40
C ASP A 187 7.83 12.86 15.85
N VAL A 188 8.34 11.68 16.24
CA VAL A 188 8.26 11.19 17.63
C VAL A 188 9.09 12.09 18.56
N ALA A 189 10.27 12.53 18.14
CA ALA A 189 11.10 13.44 18.92
C ALA A 189 10.46 14.82 19.09
N ALA A 190 9.89 15.37 18.02
CA ALA A 190 9.31 16.70 18.00
C ALA A 190 8.02 16.83 18.82
N GLY A 191 7.13 15.83 18.83
CA GLY A 191 5.79 15.86 19.49
C GLY A 191 5.42 17.18 20.16
N PRO A 192 4.27 17.36 20.73
CA PRO A 192 3.04 16.59 20.69
C PRO A 192 2.29 16.71 19.36
N TRP A 193 1.50 15.67 19.02
CA TRP A 193 0.68 15.67 17.82
C TRP A 193 -0.64 16.40 18.09
N THR A 194 -0.81 17.55 17.44
CA THR A 194 -2.02 18.40 17.55
C THR A 194 -2.68 18.60 16.19
N GLU A 195 -2.20 17.88 15.15
CA GLU A 195 -2.70 18.06 13.80
C GLU A 195 -4.10 17.45 13.60
N ASP A 196 -4.85 18.07 12.69
CA ASP A 196 -6.13 17.53 12.22
C ASP A 196 -5.91 16.13 11.56
N PRO A 197 -6.71 15.11 11.90
CA PRO A 197 -6.65 13.79 11.26
C PRO A 197 -6.68 13.83 9.74
N MET A 198 -7.39 14.79 9.13
CA MET A 198 -7.39 14.97 7.67
C MET A 198 -6.01 15.39 7.15
N LYS A 199 -5.30 16.26 7.85
CA LYS A 199 -3.95 16.67 7.46
C LYS A 199 -2.97 15.50 7.48
N ILE A 200 -3.09 14.60 8.47
CA ILE A 200 -2.31 13.37 8.53
C ILE A 200 -2.61 12.51 7.30
N GLY A 201 -3.90 12.28 6.98
CA GLY A 201 -4.30 11.51 5.80
C GLY A 201 -3.75 12.08 4.49
N PHE A 202 -3.84 13.40 4.29
CA PHE A 202 -3.27 14.05 3.10
C PHE A 202 -1.73 13.99 3.07
N ALA A 203 -1.06 14.12 4.21
CA ALA A 203 0.39 13.97 4.29
C ALA A 203 0.82 12.56 3.90
N GLU A 204 0.14 11.54 4.40
CA GLU A 204 0.41 10.14 4.05
C GLU A 204 0.14 9.84 2.56
N MET A 205 -0.94 10.39 2.01
CA MET A 205 -1.24 10.26 0.58
C MET A 205 -0.14 10.89 -0.29
N ARG A 206 0.33 12.11 0.05
CA ARG A 206 1.44 12.77 -0.68
C ARG A 206 2.71 11.93 -0.60
N LEU A 207 3.04 11.39 0.56
CA LEU A 207 4.20 10.52 0.73
C LEU A 207 4.09 9.24 -0.12
N GLY A 208 2.91 8.64 -0.18
CA GLY A 208 2.66 7.48 -1.04
C GLY A 208 2.87 7.79 -2.52
N ILE A 209 2.41 8.95 -2.99
CA ILE A 209 2.63 9.40 -4.38
C ILE A 209 4.13 9.64 -4.64
N ILE A 210 4.82 10.34 -3.74
CA ILE A 210 6.27 10.60 -3.86
C ILE A 210 7.04 9.28 -3.87
N TYR A 211 6.68 8.35 -2.98
CA TYR A 211 7.28 7.02 -2.93
C TYR A 211 7.12 6.27 -4.25
N ALA A 212 5.91 6.22 -4.78
CA ALA A 212 5.63 5.54 -6.04
C ALA A 212 6.40 6.18 -7.21
N ALA A 213 6.38 7.50 -7.32
CA ALA A 213 7.10 8.24 -8.37
C ALA A 213 8.62 8.02 -8.27
N PHE A 214 9.18 8.09 -7.05
CA PHE A 214 10.60 7.84 -6.83
C PHE A 214 10.99 6.40 -7.18
N THR A 215 10.20 5.43 -6.74
CA THR A 215 10.46 4.01 -7.03
C THR A 215 10.45 3.74 -8.52
N ILE A 216 9.47 4.28 -9.26
CA ILE A 216 9.39 4.17 -10.72
C ILE A 216 10.62 4.82 -11.37
N ALA A 217 10.98 6.03 -10.97
CA ALA A 217 12.12 6.74 -11.52
C ALA A 217 13.44 5.99 -11.25
N ALA A 218 13.67 5.53 -10.02
CA ALA A 218 14.86 4.76 -9.65
C ALA A 218 14.98 3.48 -10.46
N TRP A 219 13.85 2.80 -10.71
CA TRP A 219 13.82 1.57 -11.51
C TRP A 219 14.14 1.84 -12.97
N ARG A 220 13.52 2.87 -13.55
CA ARG A 220 13.79 3.26 -14.94
C ARG A 220 15.22 3.71 -15.18
N MET A 221 15.77 4.53 -14.28
CA MET A 221 17.17 4.95 -14.38
C MET A 221 18.13 3.77 -14.28
N TRP A 222 17.85 2.82 -13.40
CA TRP A 222 18.64 1.62 -13.24
C TRP A 222 18.58 0.71 -14.49
N GLU A 223 17.41 0.50 -15.09
CA GLU A 223 17.23 -0.23 -16.34
C GLU A 223 18.02 0.43 -17.47
N LEU A 224 17.95 1.77 -17.59
CA LEU A 224 18.70 2.51 -18.60
C LEU A 224 20.22 2.36 -18.39
N MET A 225 20.70 2.50 -17.16
CA MET A 225 22.14 2.31 -16.88
C MET A 225 22.63 0.89 -17.23
N ALA A 226 21.81 -0.13 -16.98
CA ALA A 226 22.15 -1.50 -17.32
C ALA A 226 22.35 -1.69 -18.83
N LEU A 227 21.58 -0.97 -19.66
CA LEU A 227 21.72 -0.98 -21.13
C LEU A 227 23.03 -0.32 -21.64
N PHE A 228 23.61 0.61 -20.86
CA PHE A 228 24.86 1.27 -21.25
C PHE A 228 26.11 0.52 -20.78
N ILE A 229 25.97 -0.43 -19.86
CA ILE A 229 27.08 -1.20 -19.28
C ILE A 229 27.21 -2.58 -19.93
N SER A 230 26.13 -3.07 -20.57
CA SER A 230 26.11 -4.35 -21.31
C SER A 230 26.63 -4.19 -22.72
#